data_b7eb6caca3725facde8d42025c7e3c0d
#
_entry.id   b7eb6caca3725facde8d42025c7e3c0d
#
_cell.length_a   1.000
_cell.length_b   1.000
_cell.length_c   1.000
_cell.angle_alpha   90.00
_cell.angle_beta   90.00
_cell.angle_gamma   90.00
#
_symmetry.space_group_name_H-M   'P 1'
#
loop_
_entity.id
_entity.type
_entity.pdbx_description
1 polymer ?
#
loop_
_entity_poly.entity_id
_entity_poly.type
_entity_poly.pdbx_seq_one_letter_code
_entity_poly.pdbx_strand_id
1 'polypeptide(L)'
;EFEERDTIRSEFKFDLPTSSSRHYWGQTVSLAGDSLATFSAKIEIYSRNWEFLYESELLAADGSVIPETVVALSDTDSLIYRASSRLGTNSRPLMDWEVGFTNHNTTCHAVLVITAENGNVHAWNVACLTTGVGNWGLPFAWHANGYISGDSEYSISEPGLGQGVITVAAHKAGR
;
A
#
# COMPACT_ATOMS: atom_id res chain seq x y z
N GLU A 1 13.64 -2.74 -10.51
CA GLU A 1 14.40 -4.00 -10.51
C GLU A 1 15.29 -4.04 -9.28
N PHE A 2 15.21 -5.10 -8.47
CA PHE A 2 16.04 -5.28 -7.29
C PHE A 2 17.27 -6.08 -7.70
N GLU A 3 18.43 -5.48 -7.54
CA GLU A 3 19.71 -6.16 -7.67
C GLU A 3 20.28 -6.34 -6.26
N GLU A 4 20.45 -7.57 -5.81
CA GLU A 4 20.83 -7.92 -4.43
C GLU A 4 19.79 -7.40 -3.41
N ARG A 5 19.73 -7.93 -2.23
CA ARG A 5 18.73 -7.60 -1.19
C ARG A 5 18.62 -6.10 -0.95
N ASP A 6 17.68 -5.47 -1.67
CA ASP A 6 17.45 -4.03 -1.64
C ASP A 6 16.18 -3.68 -0.87
N THR A 7 16.17 -2.50 -0.28
CA THR A 7 15.03 -2.01 0.50
C THR A 7 14.57 -0.68 -0.05
N ILE A 8 13.32 -0.64 -0.47
CA ILE A 8 12.65 0.55 -0.99
C ILE A 8 11.64 1.05 0.03
N ARG A 9 11.55 2.36 0.17
CA ARG A 9 10.54 3.05 0.98
C ARG A 9 9.71 3.98 0.12
N SER A 10 8.41 4.02 0.40
CA SER A 10 7.51 4.98 -0.23
C SER A 10 6.40 5.38 0.73
N GLU A 11 6.16 6.67 0.88
CA GLU A 11 5.01 7.15 1.64
C GLU A 11 3.75 6.93 0.80
N PHE A 12 2.71 6.36 1.39
CA PHE A 12 1.39 6.28 0.77
C PHE A 12 0.41 7.20 1.49
N LYS A 13 -0.40 7.90 0.71
CA LYS A 13 -1.33 8.91 1.20
C LYS A 13 -2.71 8.32 1.40
N PHE A 14 -3.42 8.87 2.38
CA PHE A 14 -4.84 8.64 2.59
C PHE A 14 -5.61 9.87 2.14
N ASP A 15 -6.74 9.68 1.47
CA ASP A 15 -7.71 10.74 1.35
C ASP A 15 -8.56 10.76 2.63
N LEU A 16 -8.53 11.88 3.33
CA LEU A 16 -9.28 12.07 4.57
C LEU A 16 -10.69 12.57 4.20
N PRO A 17 -11.71 11.74 4.32
CA PRO A 17 -13.05 12.16 3.96
C PRO A 17 -13.60 13.19 4.94
N THR A 18 -14.37 14.11 4.39
CA THR A 18 -14.99 15.22 5.14
C THR A 18 -16.20 14.82 5.99
N SER A 19 -16.64 13.56 5.96
CA SER A 19 -17.86 13.12 6.66
C SER A 19 -17.53 12.33 7.92
N SER A 20 -18.10 12.75 9.02
CA SER A 20 -17.87 12.27 10.38
C SER A 20 -18.54 10.94 10.76
N SER A 21 -19.14 10.21 9.82
CA SER A 21 -19.96 9.02 10.14
C SER A 21 -19.20 7.69 10.13
N ARG A 22 -17.88 7.69 10.12
CA ARG A 22 -17.07 6.48 9.95
C ARG A 22 -16.15 6.21 11.11
N HIS A 23 -15.92 4.91 11.41
CA HIS A 23 -15.17 4.49 12.57
C HIS A 23 -13.65 4.54 12.40
N TYR A 24 -13.16 4.44 11.16
CA TYR A 24 -11.74 4.60 10.84
C TYR A 24 -11.53 4.97 9.37
N TRP A 25 -10.36 5.43 9.05
CA TRP A 25 -9.95 5.91 7.73
C TRP A 25 -8.74 5.13 7.27
N GLY A 26 -8.75 4.69 6.05
CA GLY A 26 -7.68 3.81 5.61
C GLY A 26 -7.54 3.66 4.11
N GLN A 27 -6.51 2.94 3.75
CA GLN A 27 -6.12 2.66 2.39
C GLN A 27 -5.70 1.19 2.26
N THR A 28 -5.97 0.61 1.10
CA THR A 28 -5.42 -0.67 0.69
C THR A 28 -4.21 -0.44 -0.21
N VAL A 29 -3.12 -1.11 0.08
CA VAL A 29 -1.92 -1.17 -0.75
C VAL A 29 -1.72 -2.60 -1.21
N SER A 30 -1.71 -2.81 -2.53
CA SER A 30 -1.52 -4.11 -3.14
C SER A 30 -0.15 -4.20 -3.79
N LEU A 31 0.53 -5.33 -3.59
CA LEU A 31 1.82 -5.62 -4.21
C LEU A 31 1.73 -6.90 -5.05
N ALA A 32 2.42 -6.89 -6.17
CA ALA A 32 2.58 -8.09 -6.99
C ALA A 32 4.03 -8.21 -7.47
N GLY A 33 4.63 -9.34 -7.19
CA GLY A 33 5.91 -9.72 -7.75
C GLY A 33 5.78 -10.39 -9.12
N ASP A 34 6.85 -10.44 -9.88
CA ASP A 34 6.94 -11.40 -10.99
C ASP A 34 7.11 -12.84 -10.46
N SER A 35 7.17 -13.82 -11.35
CA SER A 35 7.23 -15.25 -10.93
C SER A 35 8.55 -15.65 -10.26
N LEU A 36 9.55 -14.79 -10.27
CA LEU A 36 10.86 -15.01 -9.66
C LEU A 36 11.05 -14.17 -8.40
N ALA A 37 10.13 -13.24 -8.13
CA ALA A 37 10.28 -12.32 -7.03
C ALA A 37 10.17 -13.04 -5.69
N THR A 38 11.11 -12.74 -4.81
CA THR A 38 11.07 -13.08 -3.38
C THR A 38 11.13 -11.78 -2.61
N PHE A 39 10.06 -11.42 -1.93
CA PHE A 39 10.00 -10.16 -1.21
C PHE A 39 9.21 -10.25 0.09
N SER A 40 9.45 -9.28 0.93
CA SER A 40 8.70 -9.05 2.16
C SER A 40 8.34 -7.57 2.26
N ALA A 41 7.31 -7.23 3.00
CA ALA A 41 6.95 -5.86 3.25
C ALA A 41 6.50 -5.63 4.69
N LYS A 42 6.64 -4.39 5.15
CA LYS A 42 6.10 -3.88 6.42
C LYS A 42 5.62 -2.44 6.24
N ILE A 43 4.88 -1.97 7.24
CA ILE A 43 4.45 -0.58 7.34
C ILE A 43 5.19 0.08 8.49
N GLU A 44 5.74 1.27 8.25
CA GLU A 44 6.29 2.16 9.27
C GLU A 44 5.40 3.39 9.42
N ILE A 45 5.16 3.80 10.65
CA ILE A 45 4.33 4.97 10.98
C ILE A 45 5.21 6.02 11.64
N TYR A 46 5.06 7.25 11.17
CA TYR A 46 5.78 8.42 11.66
C TYR A 46 4.80 9.52 12.08
N SER A 47 5.20 10.34 13.05
CA SER A 47 4.47 11.53 13.43
C SER A 47 4.47 12.57 12.30
N ARG A 48 3.70 13.65 12.46
CA ARG A 48 3.73 14.81 11.56
C ARG A 48 5.14 15.38 11.32
N ASN A 49 6.01 15.26 12.32
CA ASN A 49 7.37 15.76 12.27
C ASN A 49 8.39 14.69 11.82
N TRP A 50 7.91 13.56 11.31
CA TRP A 50 8.73 12.42 10.89
C TRP A 50 9.49 11.73 12.03
N GLU A 51 8.98 11.81 13.26
CA GLU A 51 9.48 11.00 14.36
C GLU A 51 8.87 9.59 14.25
N PHE A 52 9.70 8.57 14.38
CA PHE A 52 9.25 7.18 14.32
C PHE A 52 8.31 6.88 15.48
N LEU A 53 7.15 6.29 15.18
CA LEU A 53 6.14 5.90 16.16
C LEU A 53 5.99 4.39 16.27
N TYR A 54 5.91 3.70 15.14
CA TYR A 54 5.60 2.28 15.12
C TYR A 54 6.06 1.63 13.81
N GLU A 55 6.35 0.33 13.86
CA GLU A 55 6.46 -0.53 12.69
C GLU A 55 5.69 -1.83 12.87
N SER A 56 5.09 -2.32 11.80
CA SER A 56 4.43 -3.61 11.77
C SER A 56 5.44 -4.78 11.74
N GLU A 57 4.93 -5.98 11.96
CA GLU A 57 5.68 -7.18 11.62
C GLU A 57 6.02 -7.21 10.12
N LEU A 58 7.13 -7.86 9.79
CA LEU A 58 7.52 -8.10 8.41
C LEU A 58 6.70 -9.27 7.85
N LEU A 59 5.94 -9.04 6.80
CA LEU A 59 5.17 -10.07 6.10
C LEU A 59 5.95 -10.57 4.88
N ALA A 60 6.21 -11.86 4.80
CA ALA A 60 6.75 -12.49 3.60
C ALA A 60 5.65 -12.77 2.56
N ALA A 61 6.01 -12.69 1.28
CA ALA A 61 5.09 -12.97 0.18
C ALA A 61 4.99 -14.47 -0.14
N ASP A 62 4.75 -15.30 0.87
CA ASP A 62 4.79 -16.77 0.85
C ASP A 62 3.46 -17.45 1.23
N GLY A 63 2.40 -16.69 1.42
CA GLY A 63 1.10 -17.15 1.92
C GLY A 63 0.84 -16.79 3.39
N SER A 64 1.77 -16.10 4.04
CA SER A 64 1.64 -15.63 5.42
C SER A 64 0.55 -14.56 5.57
N VAL A 65 0.04 -14.40 6.78
CA VAL A 65 -1.03 -13.47 7.12
C VAL A 65 -0.72 -12.77 8.44
N ILE A 66 -0.94 -11.47 8.48
CA ILE A 66 -1.03 -10.67 9.71
C ILE A 66 -2.51 -10.40 9.97
N PRO A 67 -3.09 -10.89 11.08
CA PRO A 67 -4.47 -10.64 11.43
C PRO A 67 -4.70 -9.16 11.72
N GLU A 68 -5.98 -8.76 11.80
CA GLU A 68 -6.31 -7.39 12.20
C GLU A 68 -5.67 -7.05 13.56
N THR A 69 -4.84 -6.02 13.53
CA THR A 69 -4.04 -5.55 14.66
C THR A 69 -4.37 -4.09 14.93
N VAL A 70 -4.58 -3.76 16.18
CA VAL A 70 -4.87 -2.40 16.65
C VAL A 70 -3.76 -1.94 17.56
N VAL A 71 -3.16 -0.80 17.25
CA VAL A 71 -2.04 -0.21 17.99
C VAL A 71 -2.39 1.21 18.40
N ALA A 72 -2.39 1.51 19.67
CA ALA A 72 -2.57 2.87 20.15
C ALA A 72 -1.34 3.71 19.79
N LEU A 73 -1.55 4.80 19.06
CA LEU A 73 -0.53 5.78 18.71
C LEU A 73 -0.56 6.98 19.68
N SER A 74 -1.73 7.28 20.22
CA SER A 74 -1.97 8.32 21.20
C SER A 74 -3.25 8.02 21.99
N ASP A 75 -3.64 8.89 22.92
CA ASP A 75 -4.89 8.77 23.67
C ASP A 75 -6.14 8.85 22.78
N THR A 76 -6.03 9.41 21.59
CA THR A 76 -7.17 9.69 20.69
C THR A 76 -7.07 9.01 19.33
N ASP A 77 -5.94 8.37 19.00
CA ASP A 77 -5.73 7.77 17.71
C ASP A 77 -5.08 6.39 17.80
N SER A 78 -5.56 5.47 17.00
CA SER A 78 -5.01 4.14 16.87
C SER A 78 -4.82 3.80 15.40
N LEU A 79 -3.72 3.12 15.12
CA LEU A 79 -3.48 2.43 13.86
C LEU A 79 -4.27 1.10 13.87
N ILE A 80 -4.95 0.83 12.78
CA ILE A 80 -5.60 -0.46 12.52
C ILE A 80 -5.01 -1.00 11.22
N TYR A 81 -4.45 -2.21 11.24
CA TYR A 81 -3.95 -2.81 10.01
C TYR A 81 -4.15 -4.32 10.01
N ARG A 82 -4.18 -4.86 8.82
CA ARG A 82 -4.08 -6.29 8.53
C ARG A 82 -3.38 -6.47 7.20
N ALA A 83 -2.77 -7.63 7.00
CA ALA A 83 -2.14 -7.95 5.74
C ALA A 83 -2.23 -9.44 5.42
N SER A 84 -2.22 -9.76 4.15
CA SER A 84 -2.19 -11.15 3.68
C SER A 84 -1.34 -11.28 2.43
N SER A 85 -0.66 -12.39 2.31
CA SER A 85 0.02 -12.76 1.08
C SER A 85 -0.56 -14.05 0.50
N ARG A 86 -0.39 -14.25 -0.79
CA ARG A 86 -0.81 -15.45 -1.51
C ARG A 86 0.00 -15.65 -2.78
N LEU A 87 0.01 -16.86 -3.26
CA LEU A 87 0.51 -17.14 -4.61
C LEU A 87 -0.66 -17.06 -5.60
N GLY A 88 -0.54 -16.19 -6.57
CA GLY A 88 -1.46 -16.06 -7.69
C GLY A 88 -1.15 -17.03 -8.83
N THR A 89 -1.74 -16.78 -9.99
CA THR A 89 -1.49 -17.56 -11.21
C THR A 89 0.00 -17.53 -11.57
N ASN A 90 0.53 -18.66 -12.01
CA ASN A 90 1.95 -18.82 -12.34
C ASN A 90 2.90 -18.59 -11.16
N SER A 91 2.46 -18.91 -9.95
CA SER A 91 3.24 -18.75 -8.71
C SER A 91 3.71 -17.31 -8.44
N ARG A 92 3.05 -16.32 -9.00
CA ARG A 92 3.37 -14.91 -8.72
C ARG A 92 3.02 -14.56 -7.27
N PRO A 93 3.94 -14.04 -6.48
CA PRO A 93 3.64 -13.62 -5.13
C PRO A 93 2.80 -12.32 -5.15
N LEU A 94 1.70 -12.34 -4.41
CA LEU A 94 0.79 -11.23 -4.24
C LEU A 94 0.66 -10.91 -2.75
N MET A 95 0.49 -9.64 -2.41
CA MET A 95 0.33 -9.20 -1.03
C MET A 95 -0.59 -7.99 -0.97
N ASP A 96 -1.49 -7.99 0.00
CA ASP A 96 -2.41 -6.88 0.24
C ASP A 96 -2.26 -6.40 1.69
N TRP A 97 -2.16 -5.09 1.86
CA TRP A 97 -2.16 -4.39 3.14
C TRP A 97 -3.39 -3.50 3.24
N GLU A 98 -4.14 -3.61 4.32
CA GLU A 98 -5.16 -2.65 4.70
C GLU A 98 -4.68 -1.90 5.92
N VAL A 99 -4.60 -0.59 5.81
CA VAL A 99 -4.04 0.29 6.85
C VAL A 99 -4.99 1.45 7.09
N GLY A 100 -5.32 1.72 8.33
CA GLY A 100 -6.23 2.80 8.69
C GLY A 100 -5.95 3.39 10.06
N PHE A 101 -6.60 4.51 10.33
CA PHE A 101 -6.54 5.22 11.62
C PHE A 101 -7.95 5.46 12.15
N THR A 102 -8.10 5.47 13.46
CA THR A 102 -9.38 5.76 14.11
C THR A 102 -9.72 7.25 14.11
N ASN A 103 -8.72 8.11 14.04
CA ASN A 103 -8.90 9.56 14.01
C ASN A 103 -8.77 10.11 12.59
N HIS A 104 -9.86 10.66 12.06
CA HIS A 104 -9.90 11.27 10.72
C HIS A 104 -9.03 12.54 10.58
N ASN A 105 -8.57 13.11 11.66
CA ASN A 105 -7.64 14.24 11.68
C ASN A 105 -6.18 13.82 11.89
N THR A 106 -5.89 12.53 11.80
CA THR A 106 -4.50 12.08 11.96
C THR A 106 -3.58 12.76 10.94
N THR A 107 -2.42 13.16 11.41
CA THR A 107 -1.36 13.74 10.60
C THR A 107 -0.16 12.82 10.46
N CYS A 108 -0.32 11.56 10.87
CA CYS A 108 0.72 10.57 10.75
C CYS A 108 1.05 10.27 9.29
N HIS A 109 2.31 9.95 9.04
CA HIS A 109 2.77 9.44 7.75
C HIS A 109 2.85 7.92 7.81
N ALA A 110 2.36 7.26 6.79
CA ALA A 110 2.47 5.82 6.63
C ALA A 110 3.43 5.51 5.47
N VAL A 111 4.40 4.67 5.72
CA VAL A 111 5.46 4.33 4.78
C VAL A 111 5.42 2.83 4.53
N LEU A 112 5.30 2.47 3.26
CA LEU A 112 5.49 1.11 2.80
C LEU A 112 6.99 0.85 2.66
N VAL A 113 7.47 -0.22 3.28
CA VAL A 113 8.85 -0.68 3.18
C VAL A 113 8.83 -2.05 2.52
N ILE A 114 9.45 -2.15 1.35
CA ILE A 114 9.56 -3.39 0.59
C ILE A 114 11.04 -3.81 0.59
N THR A 115 11.31 -5.04 0.99
CA THR A 115 12.63 -5.66 0.85
C THR A 115 12.51 -6.85 -0.09
N ALA A 116 13.26 -6.83 -1.17
CA ALA A 116 13.30 -7.92 -2.15
C ALA A 116 14.71 -8.45 -2.33
N GLU A 117 14.82 -9.74 -2.65
CA GLU A 117 16.09 -10.41 -2.93
C GLU A 117 16.33 -10.53 -4.42
N ASN A 118 15.27 -10.60 -5.19
CA ASN A 118 15.32 -10.71 -6.66
C ASN A 118 13.97 -10.33 -7.27
N GLY A 119 13.97 -10.16 -8.60
CA GLY A 119 12.79 -9.93 -9.41
C GLY A 119 12.25 -8.49 -9.34
N ASN A 120 11.08 -8.28 -9.90
CA ASN A 120 10.39 -7.00 -9.90
C ASN A 120 9.17 -7.08 -8.98
N VAL A 121 8.93 -6.02 -8.22
CA VAL A 121 7.75 -5.86 -7.38
C VAL A 121 7.04 -4.56 -7.78
N HIS A 122 5.76 -4.66 -8.07
CA HIS A 122 4.89 -3.53 -8.35
C HIS A 122 4.01 -3.28 -7.13
N ALA A 123 3.75 -2.03 -6.81
CA ALA A 123 2.87 -1.61 -5.72
C ALA A 123 1.82 -0.62 -6.22
N TRP A 124 0.58 -0.81 -5.78
CA TRP A 124 -0.53 0.08 -6.08
C TRP A 124 -1.20 0.53 -4.79
N ASN A 125 -1.48 1.81 -4.71
CA ASN A 125 -2.33 2.38 -3.68
C ASN A 125 -3.77 2.30 -4.18
N VAL A 126 -4.54 1.35 -3.67
CA VAL A 126 -5.88 1.00 -4.15
C VAL A 126 -6.94 1.56 -3.21
N ALA A 127 -8.12 1.86 -3.73
CA ALA A 127 -9.24 2.31 -2.92
C ALA A 127 -9.60 1.30 -1.82
N CYS A 128 -9.74 1.76 -0.59
CA CYS A 128 -10.14 0.92 0.52
C CYS A 128 -11.67 0.68 0.50
N LEU A 129 -12.06 -0.53 0.13
CA LEU A 129 -13.47 -0.92 0.07
C LEU A 129 -14.11 -1.03 1.47
N THR A 130 -13.34 -1.35 2.50
CA THR A 130 -13.85 -1.55 3.86
C THR A 130 -14.30 -0.27 4.53
N THR A 131 -13.74 0.87 4.19
CA THR A 131 -14.17 2.16 4.72
C THR A 131 -15.38 2.73 3.99
N GLY A 132 -15.77 2.14 2.84
CA GLY A 132 -16.86 2.62 2.00
C GLY A 132 -16.66 4.08 1.53
N VAL A 133 -15.47 4.63 1.62
CA VAL A 133 -15.06 5.90 1.04
C VAL A 133 -14.43 5.60 -0.30
N GLY A 134 -14.78 6.36 -1.30
CA GLY A 134 -14.03 6.38 -2.55
C GLY A 134 -12.66 7.05 -2.34
N ASN A 135 -11.79 6.43 -1.59
CA ASN A 135 -10.38 6.77 -1.59
C ASN A 135 -9.82 6.25 -2.91
N TRP A 136 -9.82 7.10 -3.88
CA TRP A 136 -9.15 6.84 -5.14
C TRP A 136 -7.66 6.97 -4.86
N GLY A 137 -6.92 5.87 -5.08
CA GLY A 137 -5.52 5.77 -4.77
C GLY A 137 -4.75 7.06 -4.97
N LEU A 138 -4.29 7.62 -3.87
CA LEU A 138 -3.40 8.77 -3.91
C LEU A 138 -2.00 8.29 -4.28
N PRO A 139 -1.18 9.11 -4.93
CA PRO A 139 0.14 8.68 -5.37
C PRO A 139 1.03 8.31 -4.19
N PHE A 140 1.94 7.40 -4.44
CA PHE A 140 3.10 7.21 -3.57
C PHE A 140 3.98 8.46 -3.63
N ALA A 141 4.52 8.87 -2.49
CA ALA A 141 5.27 10.10 -2.36
C ALA A 141 6.71 9.86 -1.91
N TRP A 142 7.59 10.66 -2.47
CA TRP A 142 8.97 10.77 -2.03
C TRP A 142 9.06 11.65 -0.78
N HIS A 143 9.91 11.28 0.18
CA HIS A 143 10.18 12.08 1.35
C HIS A 143 11.67 12.48 1.47
N ALA A 144 12.58 11.50 1.36
CA ALA A 144 14.02 11.69 1.58
C ALA A 144 14.83 10.66 0.77
N ASN A 145 16.14 10.69 0.87
CA ASN A 145 17.00 9.67 0.27
C ASN A 145 16.59 8.26 0.73
N GLY A 146 16.48 7.34 -0.21
CA GLY A 146 15.98 5.98 0.02
C GLY A 146 14.46 5.85 -0.12
N TYR A 147 13.73 6.93 -0.42
CA TYR A 147 12.32 6.90 -0.78
C TYR A 147 12.15 7.05 -2.30
N ILE A 148 11.17 6.35 -2.83
CA ILE A 148 10.74 6.49 -4.22
C ILE A 148 9.33 7.10 -4.26
N SER A 149 9.05 7.85 -5.31
CA SER A 149 7.68 8.25 -5.65
C SER A 149 7.05 7.21 -6.59
N GLY A 150 5.73 7.18 -6.61
CA GLY A 150 4.99 6.43 -7.63
C GLY A 150 5.15 7.05 -9.01
N ASP A 151 4.89 6.25 -10.02
CA ASP A 151 4.79 6.64 -11.42
C ASP A 151 3.38 6.36 -11.95
N SER A 152 3.15 6.60 -13.22
CA SER A 152 1.89 6.32 -13.91
C SER A 152 1.93 5.04 -14.76
N GLU A 153 3.02 4.29 -14.70
CA GLU A 153 3.13 3.02 -15.38
C GLU A 153 2.26 1.97 -14.66
N TYR A 154 1.68 1.04 -15.43
CA TYR A 154 0.83 -0.04 -14.89
C TYR A 154 -0.35 0.43 -14.01
N SER A 155 -0.91 1.62 -14.29
CA SER A 155 -1.98 2.24 -13.49
C SER A 155 -3.40 1.70 -13.79
N ILE A 156 -3.52 0.65 -14.60
CA ILE A 156 -4.81 0.03 -14.92
C ILE A 156 -5.18 -0.94 -13.80
N SER A 157 -6.24 -0.63 -13.08
CA SER A 157 -6.78 -1.48 -12.02
C SER A 157 -7.71 -2.59 -12.54
N GLU A 158 -7.95 -3.61 -11.72
CA GLU A 158 -9.01 -4.57 -12.02
C GLU A 158 -10.39 -3.88 -12.12
N PRO A 159 -11.28 -4.33 -13.00
CA PRO A 159 -11.20 -5.56 -13.80
C PRO A 159 -10.39 -5.45 -15.11
N GLY A 160 -9.76 -4.32 -15.37
CA GLY A 160 -9.02 -4.08 -16.62
C GLY A 160 -7.87 -5.05 -16.90
N LEU A 161 -7.37 -5.75 -15.88
CA LEU A 161 -6.29 -6.73 -15.99
C LEU A 161 -6.77 -8.19 -16.20
N GLY A 162 -8.08 -8.43 -16.23
CA GLY A 162 -8.65 -9.78 -16.39
C GLY A 162 -8.41 -10.36 -17.78
N GLN A 163 -8.18 -11.69 -17.87
CA GLN A 163 -8.13 -12.36 -19.16
C GLN A 163 -9.49 -12.23 -19.88
N GLY A 164 -9.45 -11.83 -21.15
CA GLY A 164 -10.65 -11.62 -21.96
C GLY A 164 -11.33 -10.27 -21.77
N VAL A 165 -10.74 -9.38 -20.99
CA VAL A 165 -11.20 -7.99 -20.84
C VAL A 165 -10.50 -7.10 -21.84
N ILE A 166 -11.26 -6.31 -22.60
CA ILE A 166 -10.73 -5.24 -23.44
C ILE A 166 -10.79 -3.95 -22.65
N THR A 167 -9.63 -3.44 -22.27
CA THR A 167 -9.54 -2.17 -21.57
C THR A 167 -9.39 -1.03 -22.57
N VAL A 168 -10.30 -0.06 -22.50
CA VAL A 168 -10.25 1.14 -23.34
C VAL A 168 -9.86 2.33 -22.47
N ALA A 169 -8.72 2.94 -22.77
CA ALA A 169 -8.29 4.18 -22.16
C ALA A 169 -8.83 5.38 -22.95
N ALA A 170 -9.39 6.36 -22.24
CA ALA A 170 -9.75 7.62 -22.86
C ALA A 170 -8.47 8.43 -23.14
N HIS A 171 -8.20 8.74 -24.39
CA HIS A 171 -7.09 9.60 -24.82
C HIS A 171 -7.62 10.98 -25.21
N LYS A 172 -7.13 12.03 -24.56
CA LYS A 172 -7.36 13.39 -25.01
C LYS A 172 -6.39 13.67 -26.17
N ALA A 173 -6.91 13.72 -27.38
CA ALA A 173 -6.12 14.19 -28.51
C ALA A 173 -5.67 15.64 -28.21
N GLY A 174 -4.37 15.87 -28.20
CA GLY A 174 -3.82 17.23 -28.11
C GLY A 174 -4.34 18.09 -29.26
N ARG A 175 -4.78 19.31 -28.97
CA ARG A 175 -5.00 20.36 -29.97
C ARG A 175 -3.70 21.04 -30.26
#